data_eaa50ed032540f9dd65768e589f1ae81
#
_entry.id   eaa50ed032540f9dd65768e589f1ae81
#
_cell.length_a   1.000
_cell.length_b   1.000
_cell.length_c   1.000
_cell.angle_alpha   90.00
_cell.angle_beta   90.00
_cell.angle_gamma   90.00
#
_symmetry.space_group_name_H-M   'P 1'
#
loop_
_entity.id
_entity.type
_entity.pdbx_description
1 polymer ?
#
loop_
_entity_poly.entity_id
_entity_poly.type
_entity_poly.pdbx_seq_one_letter_code
_entity_poly.pdbx_strand_id
1 'polypeptide(L)'
;MAFHIKSWVKFPVFLASQLALMKVHYGLAGYACLMLVFVGSIYPLRKYSHELFLFTHLFAFGFIGAIAKHTPYAMRYFVAGLIVYLLNVFSSWCVKSHVAHARVDILPERCVRLSLRLSSPMVHTPGQYISLCIPSVSWFEWHPFTITSAHVAEDGACDKIEVYITVRGNWTRKLFEKIDPSQELTVLLSGPFGNGSIDLHANTMLTVHDTIAIMNGGAGITFGIRLLRGLYQTLIEEPDRCLQSKIKTKNIHFLWSVRSIAELSWFRDEIQIIMNGFESIHRQNPERFPCLHVVFYVTRQKDDCSNMTIDAFSETMENNEKATRYTMETSGFIKQNETDNTNTSSKQVQPSIVLDKRVDLKSFFKTMPCGPPGFNGSIKNTVASITNCKNIPHLHCEDFEI
;
A
#
# COMPACT_ATOMS: atom_id res chain seq x y z
N MET A 1 -32.20 20.12 22.58
CA MET A 1 -33.19 20.81 21.69
C MET A 1 -34.57 20.14 21.75
N ALA A 2 -34.70 18.88 21.38
CA ALA A 2 -36.01 18.19 21.36
C ALA A 2 -36.80 18.26 22.68
N PHE A 3 -36.15 18.09 23.83
CA PHE A 3 -36.78 18.20 25.14
C PHE A 3 -37.32 19.60 25.42
N HIS A 4 -36.62 20.66 25.08
CA HIS A 4 -37.08 22.03 25.26
C HIS A 4 -38.28 22.31 24.37
N ILE A 5 -38.23 21.95 23.10
CA ILE A 5 -39.32 22.13 22.16
C ILE A 5 -40.58 21.37 22.64
N LYS A 6 -40.41 20.10 23.06
CA LYS A 6 -41.52 19.28 23.58
C LYS A 6 -42.19 19.90 24.81
N SER A 7 -41.42 20.56 25.68
CA SER A 7 -41.98 21.25 26.84
C SER A 7 -42.67 22.58 26.46
N TRP A 8 -42.10 23.32 25.51
CA TRP A 8 -42.62 24.62 25.05
C TRP A 8 -43.92 24.50 24.23
N VAL A 9 -44.05 23.44 23.41
CA VAL A 9 -45.23 23.18 22.60
C VAL A 9 -46.51 23.04 23.49
N LYS A 10 -46.36 22.63 24.76
CA LYS A 10 -47.47 22.55 25.70
C LYS A 10 -48.05 23.92 26.11
N PHE A 11 -47.26 25.00 25.91
CA PHE A 11 -47.62 26.36 26.29
C PHE A 11 -47.41 27.31 25.09
N PRO A 12 -48.42 27.51 24.21
CA PRO A 12 -48.26 28.24 22.94
C PRO A 12 -47.73 29.66 23.10
N VAL A 13 -48.21 30.40 24.12
CA VAL A 13 -47.77 31.77 24.39
C VAL A 13 -46.30 31.80 24.79
N PHE A 14 -45.85 30.83 25.60
CA PHE A 14 -44.47 30.69 26.01
C PHE A 14 -43.58 30.28 24.82
N LEU A 15 -44.07 29.38 23.99
CA LEU A 15 -43.36 28.98 22.77
C LEU A 15 -43.12 30.21 21.87
N ALA A 16 -44.16 31.04 21.64
CA ALA A 16 -44.05 32.24 20.83
C ALA A 16 -43.02 33.24 21.41
N SER A 17 -43.02 33.43 22.73
CA SER A 17 -42.05 34.30 23.40
C SER A 17 -40.60 33.76 23.28
N GLN A 18 -40.41 32.45 23.39
CA GLN A 18 -39.10 31.84 23.22
C GLN A 18 -38.61 31.90 21.77
N LEU A 19 -39.49 31.68 20.81
CA LEU A 19 -39.16 31.79 19.38
C LEU A 19 -38.88 33.24 18.95
N ALA A 20 -39.32 34.26 19.68
CA ALA A 20 -38.94 35.64 19.43
C ALA A 20 -37.47 35.95 19.83
N LEU A 21 -36.83 35.09 20.62
CA LEU A 21 -35.45 35.30 21.06
C LEU A 21 -34.46 34.90 19.97
N MET A 22 -33.60 35.83 19.54
CA MET A 22 -32.53 35.59 18.56
C MET A 22 -31.61 34.43 18.98
N LYS A 23 -31.38 34.27 20.27
CA LYS A 23 -30.58 33.15 20.79
C LYS A 23 -31.18 31.80 20.43
N VAL A 24 -32.52 31.66 20.46
CA VAL A 24 -33.20 30.42 20.06
C VAL A 24 -33.06 30.15 18.55
N HIS A 25 -33.16 31.21 17.73
CA HIS A 25 -32.92 31.08 16.29
C HIS A 25 -31.53 30.55 15.99
N TYR A 26 -30.48 31.07 16.64
CA TYR A 26 -29.12 30.52 16.47
C TYR A 26 -29.04 29.07 16.93
N GLY A 27 -29.71 28.68 17.99
CA GLY A 27 -29.75 27.29 18.43
C GLY A 27 -30.42 26.37 17.41
N LEU A 28 -31.55 26.83 16.81
CA LEU A 28 -32.23 26.07 15.74
C LEU A 28 -31.41 25.97 14.47
N ALA A 29 -30.77 27.07 14.05
CA ALA A 29 -29.87 27.08 12.89
C ALA A 29 -28.69 26.13 13.10
N GLY A 30 -28.07 26.15 14.28
CA GLY A 30 -27.00 25.22 14.62
C GLY A 30 -27.45 23.74 14.57
N TYR A 31 -28.65 23.47 15.12
CA TYR A 31 -29.24 22.13 15.05
C TYR A 31 -29.49 21.69 13.60
N ALA A 32 -30.02 22.55 12.74
CA ALA A 32 -30.24 22.25 11.34
C ALA A 32 -28.93 21.97 10.62
N CYS A 33 -27.87 22.78 10.83
CA CYS A 33 -26.53 22.53 10.28
C CYS A 33 -25.97 21.19 10.74
N LEU A 34 -26.07 20.86 12.02
CA LEU A 34 -25.61 19.58 12.57
C LEU A 34 -26.34 18.39 11.93
N MET A 35 -27.68 18.51 11.73
CA MET A 35 -28.43 17.45 11.07
C MET A 35 -28.03 17.24 9.63
N LEU A 36 -27.72 18.32 8.89
CA LEU A 36 -27.20 18.20 7.51
C LEU A 36 -25.83 17.50 7.46
N VAL A 37 -24.93 17.86 8.36
CA VAL A 37 -23.63 17.19 8.49
C VAL A 37 -23.82 15.71 8.83
N PHE A 38 -24.70 15.42 9.79
CA PHE A 38 -24.97 14.04 10.21
C PHE A 38 -25.53 13.20 9.06
N VAL A 39 -26.57 13.67 8.37
CA VAL A 39 -27.17 12.95 7.24
C VAL A 39 -26.17 12.73 6.12
N GLY A 40 -25.38 13.77 5.77
CA GLY A 40 -24.33 13.65 4.75
C GLY A 40 -23.21 12.66 5.12
N SER A 41 -22.99 12.41 6.41
CA SER A 41 -21.95 11.50 6.92
C SER A 41 -22.36 10.03 6.92
N ILE A 42 -23.66 9.71 6.71
CA ILE A 42 -24.17 8.33 6.71
C ILE A 42 -23.47 7.54 5.60
N TYR A 43 -22.93 6.36 5.95
CA TYR A 43 -22.09 5.55 5.06
C TYR A 43 -22.66 5.31 3.64
N PRO A 44 -23.94 4.92 3.44
CA PRO A 44 -24.47 4.75 2.10
C PRO A 44 -24.40 6.02 1.25
N LEU A 45 -24.75 7.19 1.85
CA LEU A 45 -24.78 8.46 1.15
C LEU A 45 -23.36 8.92 0.78
N ARG A 46 -22.42 8.81 1.74
CA ARG A 46 -21.01 9.12 1.52
C ARG A 46 -20.38 8.24 0.44
N LYS A 47 -20.73 6.96 0.41
CA LYS A 47 -20.24 6.02 -0.60
C LYS A 47 -20.81 6.32 -2.00
N TYR A 48 -22.07 6.73 -2.07
CA TYR A 48 -22.75 7.00 -3.33
C TYR A 48 -22.33 8.33 -3.95
N SER A 49 -22.16 9.39 -3.15
CA SER A 49 -21.76 10.72 -3.61
C SER A 49 -20.82 11.40 -2.63
N HIS A 50 -19.53 11.35 -2.95
CA HIS A 50 -18.49 12.04 -2.18
C HIS A 50 -18.64 13.56 -2.23
N GLU A 51 -19.09 14.10 -3.35
CA GLU A 51 -19.31 15.54 -3.51
C GLU A 51 -20.42 16.06 -2.57
N LEU A 52 -21.52 15.32 -2.46
CA LEU A 52 -22.60 15.64 -1.53
C LEU A 52 -22.13 15.59 -0.07
N PHE A 53 -21.30 14.61 0.26
CA PHE A 53 -20.66 14.53 1.58
C PHE A 53 -19.83 15.79 1.86
N LEU A 54 -18.96 16.22 0.95
CA LEU A 54 -18.16 17.43 1.11
C LEU A 54 -19.05 18.69 1.24
N PHE A 55 -20.06 18.80 0.39
CA PHE A 55 -20.99 19.92 0.44
C PHE A 55 -21.71 20.02 1.80
N THR A 56 -22.23 18.89 2.32
CA THR A 56 -22.89 18.87 3.63
C THR A 56 -21.92 19.19 4.77
N HIS A 57 -20.63 18.85 4.64
CA HIS A 57 -19.61 19.18 5.64
C HIS A 57 -19.33 20.68 5.76
N LEU A 58 -19.59 21.49 4.72
CA LEU A 58 -19.47 22.95 4.79
C LEU A 58 -20.42 23.53 5.83
N PHE A 59 -21.56 22.89 6.12
CA PHE A 59 -22.46 23.31 7.18
C PHE A 59 -21.87 23.20 8.59
N ALA A 60 -20.73 22.52 8.77
CA ALA A 60 -19.98 22.54 10.02
C ALA A 60 -19.52 23.96 10.40
N PHE A 61 -19.15 24.79 9.42
CA PHE A 61 -18.82 26.19 9.66
C PHE A 61 -20.06 27.00 10.13
N GLY A 62 -21.21 26.74 9.51
CA GLY A 62 -22.50 27.32 9.96
C GLY A 62 -22.85 26.90 11.38
N PHE A 63 -22.64 25.64 11.74
CA PHE A 63 -22.82 25.12 13.09
C PHE A 63 -21.94 25.83 14.13
N ILE A 64 -20.63 26.01 13.81
CA ILE A 64 -19.69 26.72 14.69
C ILE A 64 -20.12 28.17 14.90
N GLY A 65 -20.50 28.88 13.82
CA GLY A 65 -21.00 30.25 13.90
C GLY A 65 -22.30 30.39 14.73
N ALA A 66 -23.21 29.43 14.56
CA ALA A 66 -24.45 29.37 15.33
C ALA A 66 -24.19 29.13 16.82
N ILE A 67 -23.29 28.21 17.18
CA ILE A 67 -22.90 27.96 18.58
C ILE A 67 -22.27 29.20 19.20
N ALA A 68 -21.40 29.90 18.48
CA ALA A 68 -20.71 31.10 18.96
C ALA A 68 -21.73 32.17 19.42
N LYS A 69 -22.87 32.29 18.73
CA LYS A 69 -23.98 33.24 19.08
C LYS A 69 -24.95 32.65 20.07
N HIS A 70 -25.26 31.36 20.00
CA HIS A 70 -26.19 30.70 20.90
C HIS A 70 -25.63 30.53 22.32
N THR A 71 -24.41 30.07 22.45
CA THR A 71 -23.76 29.76 23.72
C THR A 71 -22.27 30.13 23.66
N PRO A 72 -21.92 31.41 23.91
CA PRO A 72 -20.53 31.87 23.80
C PRO A 72 -19.54 31.07 24.65
N TYR A 73 -19.95 30.54 25.78
CA TYR A 73 -19.11 29.70 26.63
C TYR A 73 -18.71 28.38 25.96
N ALA A 74 -19.51 27.84 25.05
CA ALA A 74 -19.19 26.62 24.31
C ALA A 74 -17.95 26.81 23.40
N MET A 75 -17.68 28.05 22.95
CA MET A 75 -16.52 28.37 22.15
C MET A 75 -15.18 28.08 22.85
N ARG A 76 -15.15 28.16 24.19
CA ARG A 76 -13.95 27.83 24.96
C ARG A 76 -13.56 26.37 24.76
N TYR A 77 -14.52 25.44 24.77
CA TYR A 77 -14.29 24.02 24.56
C TYR A 77 -13.94 23.74 23.11
N PHE A 78 -14.56 24.44 22.17
CA PHE A 78 -14.20 24.34 20.76
C PHE A 78 -12.76 24.78 20.51
N VAL A 79 -12.35 25.93 21.05
CA VAL A 79 -10.98 26.45 20.94
C VAL A 79 -9.99 25.50 21.63
N ALA A 80 -10.32 24.97 22.80
CA ALA A 80 -9.46 23.99 23.47
C ALA A 80 -9.28 22.72 22.60
N GLY A 81 -10.37 22.19 22.04
CA GLY A 81 -10.29 21.05 21.10
C GLY A 81 -9.47 21.36 19.84
N LEU A 82 -9.64 22.57 19.28
CA LEU A 82 -8.85 23.02 18.14
C LEU A 82 -7.36 23.12 18.47
N ILE A 83 -7.02 23.66 19.64
CA ILE A 83 -5.62 23.73 20.10
C ILE A 83 -5.02 22.32 20.20
N VAL A 84 -5.72 21.37 20.84
CA VAL A 84 -5.26 19.98 20.94
C VAL A 84 -5.08 19.36 19.54
N TYR A 85 -6.01 19.59 18.64
CA TYR A 85 -5.90 19.13 17.24
C TYR A 85 -4.69 19.73 16.53
N LEU A 86 -4.50 21.04 16.63
CA LEU A 86 -3.34 21.72 16.01
C LEU A 86 -2.01 21.26 16.61
N LEU A 87 -1.95 21.03 17.93
CA LEU A 87 -0.78 20.48 18.59
C LEU A 87 -0.48 19.06 18.08
N ASN A 88 -1.50 18.23 17.90
CA ASN A 88 -1.33 16.89 17.33
C ASN A 88 -0.82 16.94 15.88
N VAL A 89 -1.39 17.80 15.04
CA VAL A 89 -0.92 18.01 13.66
C VAL A 89 0.51 18.50 13.65
N PHE A 90 0.82 19.51 14.44
CA PHE A 90 2.16 20.07 14.56
C PHE A 90 3.19 19.02 15.05
N SER A 91 2.83 18.27 16.09
CA SER A 91 3.67 17.17 16.57
C SER A 91 3.92 16.12 15.51
N SER A 92 2.89 15.73 14.74
CA SER A 92 3.04 14.78 13.64
C SER A 92 3.96 15.30 12.55
N TRP A 93 3.92 16.59 12.26
CA TRP A 93 4.78 17.19 11.23
C TRP A 93 6.21 17.39 11.72
N CYS A 94 6.40 17.88 12.95
CA CYS A 94 7.74 18.22 13.46
C CYS A 94 8.51 17.02 14.02
N VAL A 95 7.80 16.04 14.62
CA VAL A 95 8.44 14.92 15.31
C VAL A 95 8.54 13.68 14.40
N LYS A 96 7.52 13.43 13.57
CA LYS A 96 7.43 12.24 12.72
C LYS A 96 7.82 12.47 11.27
N SER A 97 8.13 13.71 10.89
CA SER A 97 8.54 14.01 9.51
C SER A 97 10.05 13.95 9.36
N HIS A 98 10.48 13.32 8.29
CA HIS A 98 11.86 13.23 7.87
C HIS A 98 12.03 13.93 6.53
N VAL A 99 13.17 14.58 6.34
CA VAL A 99 13.57 15.07 5.02
C VAL A 99 14.37 13.97 4.35
N ALA A 100 14.04 13.67 3.11
CA ALA A 100 14.75 12.70 2.29
C ALA A 100 15.09 13.28 0.93
N HIS A 101 16.14 12.77 0.34
CA HIS A 101 16.49 13.02 -1.05
C HIS A 101 16.10 11.79 -1.88
N ALA A 102 15.29 12.02 -2.91
CA ALA A 102 14.78 10.96 -3.76
C ALA A 102 15.49 10.98 -5.12
N ARG A 103 16.06 9.83 -5.50
CA ARG A 103 16.40 9.57 -6.90
C ARG A 103 15.16 9.00 -7.59
N VAL A 104 14.95 9.42 -8.82
CA VAL A 104 13.76 9.11 -9.59
C VAL A 104 14.11 8.25 -10.78
N ASP A 105 13.38 7.15 -10.96
CA ASP A 105 13.43 6.32 -12.15
C ASP A 105 12.03 6.22 -12.76
N ILE A 106 11.92 6.51 -14.05
CA ILE A 106 10.67 6.37 -14.80
C ILE A 106 10.59 4.96 -15.35
N LEU A 107 9.54 4.25 -14.97
CA LEU A 107 9.27 2.88 -15.38
C LEU A 107 8.13 2.84 -16.42
N PRO A 108 8.01 1.76 -17.20
CA PRO A 108 6.90 1.56 -18.13
C PRO A 108 5.53 1.68 -17.45
N GLU A 109 4.49 1.89 -18.27
CA GLU A 109 3.10 2.04 -17.82
C GLU A 109 2.89 3.17 -16.81
N ARG A 110 3.62 4.30 -17.00
CA ARG A 110 3.52 5.51 -16.19
C ARG A 110 3.72 5.24 -14.70
N CYS A 111 4.70 4.44 -14.37
CA CYS A 111 5.14 4.20 -13.01
C CYS A 111 6.42 4.98 -12.71
N VAL A 112 6.55 5.48 -11.50
CA VAL A 112 7.75 6.17 -11.00
C VAL A 112 8.27 5.39 -9.81
N ARG A 113 9.53 4.99 -9.84
CA ARG A 113 10.25 4.49 -8.68
C ARG A 113 10.97 5.64 -8.01
N LEU A 114 10.72 5.84 -6.73
CA LEU A 114 11.46 6.77 -5.88
C LEU A 114 12.35 5.98 -4.92
N SER A 115 13.65 6.18 -5.05
CA SER A 115 14.65 5.67 -4.10
C SER A 115 15.01 6.79 -3.12
N LEU A 116 14.43 6.72 -1.93
CA LEU A 116 14.55 7.73 -0.88
C LEU A 116 15.77 7.44 -0.02
N ARG A 117 16.67 8.42 0.15
CA ARG A 117 17.72 8.39 1.16
C ARG A 117 17.29 9.23 2.34
N LEU A 118 17.14 8.61 3.50
CA LEU A 118 16.70 9.24 4.73
C LEU A 118 17.86 9.96 5.42
N SER A 119 17.58 11.11 6.04
CA SER A 119 18.55 11.80 6.90
C SER A 119 18.82 11.07 8.21
N SER A 120 17.84 10.30 8.69
CA SER A 120 17.95 9.44 9.86
C SER A 120 17.34 8.08 9.56
N PRO A 121 17.98 6.97 9.98
CA PRO A 121 17.46 5.64 9.75
C PRO A 121 16.08 5.44 10.35
N MET A 122 15.23 4.65 9.67
CA MET A 122 13.86 4.35 10.08
C MET A 122 13.66 2.85 10.22
N VAL A 123 13.08 2.43 11.34
CA VAL A 123 12.66 1.05 11.56
C VAL A 123 11.26 0.87 11.00
N HIS A 124 11.07 -0.12 10.13
CA HIS A 124 9.76 -0.43 9.57
C HIS A 124 9.56 -1.94 9.35
N THR A 125 8.31 -2.37 9.42
CA THR A 125 7.90 -3.76 9.27
C THR A 125 7.08 -3.97 7.99
N PRO A 126 6.93 -5.22 7.48
CA PRO A 126 6.07 -5.49 6.35
C PRO A 126 4.63 -5.02 6.59
N GLY A 127 3.98 -4.47 5.55
CA GLY A 127 2.63 -3.92 5.62
C GLY A 127 2.56 -2.46 6.05
N GLN A 128 3.68 -1.83 6.43
CA GLN A 128 3.71 -0.42 6.74
C GLN A 128 3.90 0.45 5.49
N TYR A 129 3.43 1.68 5.59
CA TYR A 129 3.51 2.69 4.55
C TYR A 129 4.04 4.01 5.11
N ILE A 130 4.53 4.85 4.23
CA ILE A 130 4.91 6.23 4.52
C ILE A 130 4.00 7.19 3.77
N SER A 131 3.77 8.35 4.36
CA SER A 131 3.09 9.46 3.69
C SER A 131 4.14 10.40 3.12
N LEU A 132 4.05 10.69 1.83
CA LEU A 132 4.99 11.55 1.11
C LEU A 132 4.34 12.88 0.74
N CYS A 133 5.10 13.97 0.91
CA CYS A 133 4.82 15.27 0.34
C CYS A 133 6.03 15.68 -0.50
N ILE A 134 5.81 16.03 -1.74
CA ILE A 134 6.84 16.51 -2.67
C ILE A 134 6.59 17.99 -2.94
N PRO A 135 7.35 18.90 -2.31
CA PRO A 135 7.11 20.34 -2.38
C PRO A 135 7.12 20.91 -3.81
N SER A 136 7.92 20.34 -4.72
CA SER A 136 7.96 20.74 -6.14
C SER A 136 6.67 20.44 -6.89
N VAL A 137 5.83 19.51 -6.37
CA VAL A 137 4.53 19.16 -6.95
C VAL A 137 3.40 19.86 -6.21
N SER A 138 3.36 19.73 -4.87
CA SER A 138 2.38 20.38 -3.98
C SER A 138 2.92 20.45 -2.55
N TRP A 139 2.77 21.60 -1.89
CA TRP A 139 3.26 21.84 -0.53
C TRP A 139 2.38 21.22 0.59
N PHE A 140 1.12 20.95 0.29
CA PHE A 140 0.14 20.57 1.33
C PHE A 140 -0.49 19.21 1.11
N GLU A 141 -0.19 18.54 0.00
CA GLU A 141 -0.78 17.25 -0.32
C GLU A 141 0.15 16.12 0.13
N TRP A 142 -0.35 15.29 1.03
CA TRP A 142 0.33 14.11 1.55
C TRP A 142 -0.36 12.86 1.01
N HIS A 143 0.43 11.96 0.44
CA HIS A 143 -0.10 10.73 -0.14
C HIS A 143 0.59 9.50 0.45
N PRO A 144 -0.17 8.46 0.82
CA PRO A 144 0.38 7.24 1.38
C PRO A 144 0.95 6.33 0.28
N PHE A 145 2.15 5.77 0.54
CA PHE A 145 2.79 4.79 -0.33
C PHE A 145 3.41 3.67 0.49
N THR A 146 3.19 2.43 0.01
CA THR A 146 3.74 1.23 0.65
C THR A 146 5.26 1.22 0.56
N ILE A 147 5.92 0.90 1.67
CA ILE A 147 7.37 0.69 1.71
C ILE A 147 7.69 -0.63 1.03
N THR A 148 8.43 -0.56 -0.08
CA THR A 148 8.76 -1.73 -0.90
C THR A 148 10.11 -2.35 -0.52
N SER A 149 11.04 -1.55 0.03
CA SER A 149 12.35 -2.03 0.47
C SER A 149 12.23 -3.00 1.65
N ALA A 150 13.04 -4.07 1.61
CA ALA A 150 13.13 -5.08 2.67
C ALA A 150 14.42 -4.97 3.47
N HIS A 151 15.29 -4.03 3.12
CA HIS A 151 16.59 -3.94 3.74
C HIS A 151 16.46 -3.56 5.21
N VAL A 152 17.05 -4.39 6.03
CA VAL A 152 17.09 -4.19 7.48
C VAL A 152 18.56 -4.27 7.86
N ALA A 153 19.14 -3.19 8.35
CA ALA A 153 20.45 -3.25 9.01
C ALA A 153 20.36 -4.17 10.23
N GLU A 154 21.48 -4.57 10.80
CA GLU A 154 21.52 -5.47 11.98
C GLU A 154 20.65 -4.98 13.15
N ASP A 155 20.50 -3.66 13.28
CA ASP A 155 19.64 -3.00 14.27
C ASP A 155 18.19 -2.79 13.85
N GLY A 156 17.79 -3.28 12.68
CA GLY A 156 16.44 -3.12 12.12
C GLY A 156 16.16 -1.76 11.49
N ALA A 157 17.13 -0.86 11.47
CA ALA A 157 16.98 0.49 10.92
C ALA A 157 17.44 0.54 9.46
N CYS A 158 16.74 1.31 8.63
CA CYS A 158 17.02 1.46 7.20
C CYS A 158 17.16 2.94 6.83
N ASP A 159 18.22 3.28 6.14
CA ASP A 159 18.47 4.63 5.61
C ASP A 159 17.97 4.83 4.17
N LYS A 160 17.58 3.73 3.51
CA LYS A 160 17.06 3.74 2.14
C LYS A 160 15.68 3.10 2.07
N ILE A 161 14.73 3.82 1.51
CA ILE A 161 13.36 3.35 1.29
C ILE A 161 13.02 3.48 -0.19
N GLU A 162 12.41 2.44 -0.74
CA GLU A 162 11.87 2.45 -2.10
C GLU A 162 10.34 2.49 -2.07
N VAL A 163 9.78 3.32 -2.93
CA VAL A 163 8.35 3.39 -3.20
C VAL A 163 8.07 3.45 -4.70
N TYR A 164 6.97 2.86 -5.11
CA TYR A 164 6.52 2.83 -6.51
C TYR A 164 5.19 3.57 -6.63
N ILE A 165 5.15 4.55 -7.50
CA ILE A 165 4.01 5.45 -7.69
C ILE A 165 3.47 5.29 -9.09
N THR A 166 2.27 4.73 -9.23
CA THR A 166 1.57 4.65 -10.52
C THR A 166 0.67 5.86 -10.71
N VAL A 167 0.57 6.35 -11.95
CA VAL A 167 -0.29 7.51 -12.26
C VAL A 167 -1.75 7.10 -12.20
N ARG A 168 -2.49 7.63 -11.18
CA ARG A 168 -3.92 7.36 -11.01
C ARG A 168 -4.76 8.62 -10.85
N GLY A 169 -4.30 9.57 -10.07
CA GLY A 169 -4.99 10.83 -9.78
C GLY A 169 -4.28 12.06 -10.32
N ASN A 170 -4.80 13.23 -9.99
CA ASN A 170 -4.25 14.51 -10.44
C ASN A 170 -2.85 14.78 -9.87
N TRP A 171 -2.62 14.44 -8.60
CA TRP A 171 -1.32 14.63 -7.96
C TRP A 171 -0.25 13.74 -8.59
N THR A 172 -0.52 12.44 -8.76
CA THR A 172 0.43 11.50 -9.39
C THR A 172 0.70 11.83 -10.85
N ARG A 173 -0.29 12.43 -11.56
CA ARG A 173 -0.12 12.93 -12.92
C ARG A 173 0.82 14.14 -12.95
N LYS A 174 0.58 15.14 -12.09
CA LYS A 174 1.46 16.30 -11.94
C LYS A 174 2.89 15.89 -11.56
N LEU A 175 3.03 14.90 -10.68
CA LEU A 175 4.33 14.34 -10.33
C LEU A 175 5.03 13.81 -11.59
N PHE A 176 4.38 12.92 -12.33
CA PHE A 176 4.94 12.30 -13.53
C PHE A 176 5.32 13.31 -14.62
N GLU A 177 4.53 14.38 -14.79
CA GLU A 177 4.77 15.42 -15.78
C GLU A 177 5.90 16.39 -15.39
N LYS A 178 6.12 16.63 -14.10
CA LYS A 178 7.11 17.61 -13.60
C LYS A 178 8.45 16.99 -13.23
N ILE A 179 8.50 15.68 -13.13
CA ILE A 179 9.69 14.98 -12.65
C ILE A 179 10.79 15.03 -13.74
N ASP A 180 11.99 15.42 -13.31
CA ASP A 180 13.22 15.31 -14.09
C ASP A 180 14.09 14.21 -13.46
N PRO A 181 14.31 13.08 -14.14
CA PRO A 181 15.12 11.97 -13.61
C PRO A 181 16.58 12.34 -13.36
N SER A 182 17.07 13.44 -13.97
CA SER A 182 18.46 13.90 -13.79
C SER A 182 18.67 14.64 -12.46
N GLN A 183 17.59 15.04 -11.77
CA GLN A 183 17.64 15.83 -10.56
C GLN A 183 17.19 15.03 -9.35
N GLU A 184 17.87 15.23 -8.23
CA GLU A 184 17.40 14.74 -6.95
C GLU A 184 16.22 15.60 -6.45
N LEU A 185 15.16 14.92 -6.01
CA LEU A 185 13.99 15.55 -5.43
C LEU A 185 14.13 15.62 -3.90
N THR A 186 13.83 16.78 -3.34
CA THR A 186 13.59 16.88 -1.90
C THR A 186 12.18 16.43 -1.59
N VAL A 187 12.05 15.45 -0.71
CA VAL A 187 10.80 14.85 -0.30
C VAL A 187 10.66 14.95 1.21
N LEU A 188 9.49 15.36 1.66
CA LEU A 188 9.10 15.27 3.06
C LEU A 188 8.33 13.96 3.22
N LEU A 189 8.72 13.16 4.19
CA LEU A 189 8.03 11.91 4.50
C LEU A 189 7.66 11.85 5.98
N SER A 190 6.54 11.24 6.26
CA SER A 190 6.05 10.99 7.61
C SER A 190 5.68 9.52 7.75
N GLY A 191 6.02 8.91 8.87
CA GLY A 191 5.77 7.50 9.14
C GLY A 191 6.91 6.83 9.89
N PRO A 192 6.97 5.49 9.93
CA PRO A 192 6.06 4.57 9.24
C PRO A 192 4.67 4.52 9.90
N PHE A 193 3.64 4.31 9.09
CA PHE A 193 2.26 4.14 9.53
C PHE A 193 1.76 2.73 9.22
N GLY A 194 0.67 2.35 9.87
CA GLY A 194 0.08 1.01 9.77
C GLY A 194 0.56 0.09 10.88
N ASN A 195 -0.24 -0.93 11.16
CA ASN A 195 0.12 -1.96 12.13
C ASN A 195 1.01 -2.99 11.44
N GLY A 196 2.29 -3.03 11.82
CA GLY A 196 3.14 -4.15 11.46
C GLY A 196 2.60 -5.42 12.12
N SER A 197 2.08 -6.35 11.35
CA SER A 197 1.62 -7.63 11.88
C SER A 197 2.78 -8.58 12.07
N ILE A 198 2.88 -9.18 13.26
CA ILE A 198 3.86 -10.25 13.54
C ILE A 198 3.67 -11.42 12.58
N ASP A 199 2.44 -11.68 12.13
CA ASP A 199 2.11 -12.75 11.19
C ASP A 199 2.76 -12.54 9.80
N LEU A 200 3.13 -11.30 9.45
CA LEU A 200 3.81 -10.96 8.19
C LEU A 200 5.34 -11.06 8.29
N HIS A 201 5.90 -11.31 9.46
CA HIS A 201 7.32 -11.57 9.57
C HIS A 201 7.68 -12.90 8.94
N ALA A 202 8.75 -12.94 8.16
CA ALA A 202 9.16 -14.11 7.38
C ALA A 202 9.32 -15.37 8.28
N ASN A 203 9.92 -15.23 9.45
CA ASN A 203 10.07 -16.34 10.39
C ASN A 203 8.73 -16.91 10.83
N THR A 204 7.75 -16.07 11.17
CA THR A 204 6.41 -16.52 11.57
C THR A 204 5.71 -17.22 10.40
N MET A 205 5.78 -16.63 9.20
CA MET A 205 5.20 -17.21 8.00
C MET A 205 5.75 -18.61 7.72
N LEU A 206 7.08 -18.77 7.78
CA LEU A 206 7.77 -20.02 7.48
C LEU A 206 7.54 -21.13 8.52
N THR A 207 7.33 -20.76 9.78
CA THR A 207 7.18 -21.73 10.88
C THR A 207 5.73 -22.12 11.15
N VAL A 208 4.76 -21.26 10.82
CA VAL A 208 3.34 -21.48 11.13
C VAL A 208 2.60 -22.16 9.97
N HIS A 209 2.91 -21.79 8.72
CA HIS A 209 2.12 -22.20 7.56
C HIS A 209 2.82 -23.28 6.72
N ASP A 210 2.06 -24.27 6.23
CA ASP A 210 2.56 -25.29 5.30
C ASP A 210 2.70 -24.76 3.88
N THR A 211 1.80 -23.85 3.48
CA THR A 211 1.79 -23.20 2.16
C THR A 211 1.52 -21.70 2.33
N ILE A 212 2.29 -20.89 1.63
CA ILE A 212 2.12 -19.44 1.59
C ILE A 212 1.73 -19.07 0.15
N ALA A 213 0.66 -18.30 -0.02
CA ALA A 213 0.28 -17.75 -1.31
C ALA A 213 0.21 -16.23 -1.23
N ILE A 214 1.07 -15.56 -2.01
CA ILE A 214 1.12 -14.11 -2.13
C ILE A 214 0.51 -13.74 -3.47
N MET A 215 -0.64 -13.05 -3.43
CA MET A 215 -1.39 -12.69 -4.63
C MET A 215 -1.43 -11.18 -4.80
N ASN A 216 -0.99 -10.69 -5.95
CA ASN A 216 -0.81 -9.28 -6.21
C ASN A 216 -1.61 -8.85 -7.44
N GLY A 217 -2.24 -7.66 -7.37
CA GLY A 217 -2.94 -7.03 -8.50
C GLY A 217 -2.31 -5.68 -8.86
N GLY A 218 -1.79 -5.56 -10.09
CA GLY A 218 -1.18 -4.32 -10.57
C GLY A 218 -0.12 -3.76 -9.61
N ALA A 219 -0.24 -2.48 -9.20
CA ALA A 219 0.68 -1.83 -8.28
C ALA A 219 0.71 -2.43 -6.85
N GLY A 220 -0.24 -3.29 -6.49
CA GLY A 220 -0.21 -4.03 -5.23
C GLY A 220 0.96 -4.99 -5.07
N ILE A 221 1.73 -5.22 -6.16
CA ILE A 221 3.01 -5.94 -6.12
C ILE A 221 3.98 -5.36 -5.08
N THR A 222 3.92 -4.07 -4.79
CA THR A 222 4.81 -3.39 -3.83
C THR A 222 4.76 -4.00 -2.43
N PHE A 223 3.59 -4.45 -2.00
CA PHE A 223 3.44 -5.19 -0.76
C PHE A 223 3.97 -6.63 -0.89
N GLY A 224 3.58 -7.34 -1.95
CA GLY A 224 3.96 -8.74 -2.13
C GLY A 224 5.46 -8.94 -2.33
N ILE A 225 6.13 -8.06 -3.08
CA ILE A 225 7.57 -8.14 -3.28
C ILE A 225 8.33 -7.88 -1.97
N ARG A 226 7.81 -7.00 -1.11
CA ARG A 226 8.34 -6.78 0.23
C ARG A 226 8.34 -8.06 1.08
N LEU A 227 7.24 -8.82 1.03
CA LEU A 227 7.15 -10.10 1.71
C LEU A 227 8.10 -11.13 1.09
N LEU A 228 8.13 -11.22 -0.23
CA LEU A 228 9.00 -12.16 -0.93
C LEU A 228 10.49 -11.89 -0.66
N ARG A 229 10.91 -10.63 -0.64
CA ARG A 229 12.25 -10.20 -0.21
C ARG A 229 12.56 -10.65 1.22
N GLY A 230 11.63 -10.44 2.14
CA GLY A 230 11.79 -10.87 3.54
C GLY A 230 11.97 -12.38 3.68
N LEU A 231 11.20 -13.18 2.93
CA LEU A 231 11.34 -14.64 2.90
C LEU A 231 12.71 -15.04 2.31
N TYR A 232 13.13 -14.38 1.23
CA TYR A 232 14.43 -14.62 0.59
C TYR A 232 15.59 -14.32 1.56
N GLN A 233 15.57 -13.15 2.19
CA GLN A 233 16.61 -12.75 3.15
C GLN A 233 16.72 -13.74 4.31
N THR A 234 15.57 -14.11 4.89
CA THR A 234 15.54 -15.04 6.03
C THR A 234 16.09 -16.43 5.69
N LEU A 235 15.83 -16.92 4.48
CA LEU A 235 16.22 -18.29 4.10
C LEU A 235 17.63 -18.37 3.54
N ILE A 236 18.12 -17.33 2.89
CA ILE A 236 19.35 -17.36 2.08
C ILE A 236 20.46 -16.50 2.69
N GLU A 237 20.13 -15.30 3.16
CA GLU A 237 21.12 -14.37 3.70
C GLU A 237 21.38 -14.58 5.20
N GLU A 238 20.39 -15.06 5.96
CA GLU A 238 20.49 -15.31 7.40
C GLU A 238 20.15 -16.76 7.80
N PRO A 239 20.80 -17.77 7.20
CA PRO A 239 20.45 -19.18 7.44
C PRO A 239 20.62 -19.58 8.90
N ASP A 240 21.56 -19.01 9.64
CA ASP A 240 21.85 -19.35 11.03
C ASP A 240 20.69 -18.96 11.98
N ARG A 241 20.00 -17.85 11.72
CA ARG A 241 18.79 -17.49 12.48
C ARG A 241 17.62 -18.42 12.18
N CYS A 242 17.50 -18.87 10.94
CA CYS A 242 16.46 -19.80 10.52
C CYS A 242 16.74 -21.25 10.93
N LEU A 243 18.03 -21.58 11.17
CA LEU A 243 18.47 -22.92 11.59
C LEU A 243 17.93 -23.35 12.96
N GLN A 244 17.61 -22.40 13.83
CA GLN A 244 17.08 -22.67 15.17
C GLN A 244 15.57 -23.02 15.15
N SER A 245 14.83 -22.66 14.11
CA SER A 245 13.41 -22.90 13.98
C SER A 245 13.10 -23.94 12.90
N LYS A 246 12.22 -24.88 13.19
CA LYS A 246 11.78 -25.87 12.20
C LYS A 246 10.89 -25.19 11.15
N ILE A 247 11.40 -25.08 9.91
CA ILE A 247 10.59 -24.60 8.77
C ILE A 247 9.47 -25.62 8.51
N LYS A 248 8.24 -25.10 8.48
CA LYS A 248 7.04 -25.88 8.20
C LYS A 248 6.59 -25.71 6.75
N THR A 249 6.87 -24.53 6.16
CA THR A 249 6.46 -24.19 4.81
C THR A 249 7.16 -25.08 3.78
N LYS A 250 6.35 -25.70 2.90
CA LYS A 250 6.84 -26.54 1.79
C LYS A 250 6.70 -25.82 0.45
N ASN A 251 5.66 -25.00 0.29
CA ASN A 251 5.38 -24.32 -0.98
C ASN A 251 5.12 -22.83 -0.75
N ILE A 252 5.69 -22.01 -1.62
CA ILE A 252 5.43 -20.57 -1.70
C ILE A 252 4.91 -20.30 -3.11
N HIS A 253 3.71 -19.75 -3.23
CA HIS A 253 3.12 -19.35 -4.49
C HIS A 253 3.12 -17.82 -4.57
N PHE A 254 3.76 -17.27 -5.57
CA PHE A 254 3.78 -15.84 -5.85
C PHE A 254 3.06 -15.57 -7.17
N LEU A 255 1.91 -14.93 -7.08
CA LEU A 255 1.07 -14.62 -8.23
C LEU A 255 0.98 -13.12 -8.42
N TRP A 256 1.18 -12.68 -9.66
CA TRP A 256 1.04 -11.27 -10.00
C TRP A 256 0.17 -11.10 -11.24
N SER A 257 -0.96 -10.41 -11.07
CA SER A 257 -1.88 -10.08 -12.15
C SER A 257 -1.65 -8.64 -12.61
N VAL A 258 -1.27 -8.46 -13.87
CA VAL A 258 -0.99 -7.18 -14.52
C VAL A 258 -1.92 -6.93 -15.68
N ARG A 259 -1.98 -5.70 -16.16
CA ARG A 259 -2.74 -5.35 -17.36
C ARG A 259 -1.93 -5.52 -18.62
N SER A 260 -0.66 -5.12 -18.57
CA SER A 260 0.28 -5.13 -19.69
C SER A 260 1.54 -5.91 -19.31
N ILE A 261 2.17 -6.56 -20.29
CA ILE A 261 3.46 -7.21 -20.12
C ILE A 261 4.53 -6.21 -19.66
N ALA A 262 4.45 -4.96 -20.12
CA ALA A 262 5.39 -3.92 -19.74
C ALA A 262 5.44 -3.64 -18.22
N GLU A 263 4.35 -3.88 -17.47
CA GLU A 263 4.36 -3.78 -16.01
C GLU A 263 5.29 -4.82 -15.35
N LEU A 264 5.52 -5.97 -15.99
CA LEU A 264 6.39 -7.02 -15.43
C LEU A 264 7.85 -6.55 -15.29
N SER A 265 8.29 -5.61 -16.13
CA SER A 265 9.66 -5.07 -16.08
C SER A 265 9.98 -4.35 -14.75
N TRP A 266 8.96 -3.97 -13.95
CA TRP A 266 9.20 -3.27 -12.69
C TRP A 266 10.00 -4.12 -11.69
N PHE A 267 9.79 -5.44 -11.67
CA PHE A 267 10.39 -6.35 -10.68
C PHE A 267 10.91 -7.66 -11.29
N ARG A 268 10.93 -7.77 -12.63
CA ARG A 268 11.31 -9.02 -13.33
C ARG A 268 12.68 -9.54 -12.89
N ASP A 269 13.70 -8.70 -13.00
CA ASP A 269 15.09 -9.11 -12.75
C ASP A 269 15.28 -9.51 -11.29
N GLU A 270 14.65 -8.78 -10.39
CA GLU A 270 14.67 -9.09 -8.97
C GLU A 270 13.95 -10.40 -8.65
N ILE A 271 12.75 -10.62 -9.20
CA ILE A 271 12.00 -11.87 -9.01
C ILE A 271 12.84 -13.05 -9.58
N GLN A 272 13.53 -12.84 -10.70
CA GLN A 272 14.39 -13.88 -11.29
C GLN A 272 15.55 -14.24 -10.36
N ILE A 273 16.21 -13.27 -9.74
CA ILE A 273 17.28 -13.50 -8.76
C ILE A 273 16.73 -14.29 -7.55
N ILE A 274 15.59 -13.88 -7.03
CA ILE A 274 14.94 -14.56 -5.91
C ILE A 274 14.59 -16.00 -6.29
N MET A 275 14.02 -16.24 -7.47
CA MET A 275 13.68 -17.58 -7.96
C MET A 275 14.92 -18.48 -8.04
N ASN A 276 15.99 -17.99 -8.62
CA ASN A 276 17.24 -18.75 -8.74
C ASN A 276 17.83 -19.11 -7.36
N GLY A 277 17.75 -18.19 -6.39
CA GLY A 277 18.17 -18.44 -5.01
C GLY A 277 17.35 -19.52 -4.33
N PHE A 278 16.01 -19.43 -4.41
CA PHE A 278 15.11 -20.45 -3.85
C PHE A 278 15.35 -21.83 -4.48
N GLU A 279 15.50 -21.89 -5.79
CA GLU A 279 15.79 -23.14 -6.49
C GLU A 279 17.11 -23.76 -6.03
N SER A 280 18.14 -22.94 -5.84
CA SER A 280 19.47 -23.40 -5.37
C SER A 280 19.38 -24.05 -3.99
N ILE A 281 18.71 -23.42 -3.03
CA ILE A 281 18.59 -23.98 -1.66
C ILE A 281 17.64 -25.18 -1.62
N HIS A 282 16.54 -25.15 -2.39
CA HIS A 282 15.59 -26.28 -2.47
C HIS A 282 16.27 -27.52 -3.05
N ARG A 283 17.10 -27.38 -4.10
CA ARG A 283 17.88 -28.52 -4.67
C ARG A 283 18.87 -29.13 -3.67
N GLN A 284 19.45 -28.31 -2.78
CA GLN A 284 20.36 -28.80 -1.74
C GLN A 284 19.65 -29.64 -0.70
N ASN A 285 18.46 -29.24 -0.26
CA ASN A 285 17.66 -29.97 0.72
C ASN A 285 16.15 -29.75 0.52
N PRO A 286 15.49 -30.56 -0.35
CA PRO A 286 14.08 -30.42 -0.68
C PRO A 286 13.12 -30.64 0.51
N GLU A 287 13.52 -31.45 1.48
CA GLU A 287 12.71 -31.71 2.68
C GLU A 287 12.65 -30.52 3.63
N ARG A 288 13.67 -29.67 3.60
CA ARG A 288 13.85 -28.57 4.53
C ARG A 288 13.40 -27.24 3.97
N PHE A 289 13.73 -26.92 2.72
CA PHE A 289 13.50 -25.61 2.12
C PHE A 289 12.28 -25.62 1.19
N PRO A 290 11.45 -24.57 1.23
CA PRO A 290 10.26 -24.49 0.39
C PRO A 290 10.60 -24.35 -1.09
N CYS A 291 9.70 -24.85 -1.94
CA CYS A 291 9.72 -24.57 -3.38
C CYS A 291 8.97 -23.26 -3.66
N LEU A 292 9.55 -22.39 -4.50
CA LEU A 292 8.93 -21.14 -4.94
C LEU A 292 8.31 -21.30 -6.33
N HIS A 293 7.01 -21.05 -6.44
CA HIS A 293 6.27 -21.05 -7.70
C HIS A 293 5.84 -19.62 -8.04
N VAL A 294 6.33 -19.09 -9.16
CA VAL A 294 5.98 -17.75 -9.63
C VAL A 294 5.11 -17.85 -10.87
N VAL A 295 3.98 -17.14 -10.87
CA VAL A 295 3.04 -17.10 -11.99
C VAL A 295 2.60 -15.66 -12.25
N PHE A 296 2.76 -15.21 -13.49
CA PHE A 296 2.29 -13.91 -13.95
C PHE A 296 1.03 -14.07 -14.80
N TYR A 297 0.01 -13.27 -14.52
CA TYR A 297 -1.23 -13.21 -15.27
C TYR A 297 -1.34 -11.86 -15.97
N VAL A 298 -1.37 -11.86 -17.31
CA VAL A 298 -1.55 -10.66 -18.12
C VAL A 298 -2.99 -10.60 -18.62
N THR A 299 -3.75 -9.57 -18.25
CA THR A 299 -5.22 -9.53 -18.40
C THR A 299 -5.74 -8.70 -19.58
N ARG A 300 -4.90 -7.92 -20.25
CA ARG A 300 -5.30 -7.03 -21.36
C ARG A 300 -4.30 -7.04 -22.49
N GLN A 301 -3.99 -8.18 -23.03
CA GLN A 301 -3.20 -8.26 -24.24
C GLN A 301 -4.14 -8.42 -25.43
N LYS A 302 -4.10 -7.49 -26.39
CA LYS A 302 -4.77 -7.65 -27.67
C LYS A 302 -4.04 -8.67 -28.52
N ASP A 303 -4.75 -9.41 -29.31
CA ASP A 303 -4.44 -10.63 -30.04
C ASP A 303 -3.19 -10.70 -30.95
N ASP A 304 -2.31 -9.71 -30.99
CA ASP A 304 -1.12 -9.71 -31.84
C ASP A 304 0.06 -10.54 -31.31
N CYS A 305 -0.04 -11.14 -30.14
CA CYS A 305 1.07 -11.88 -29.50
C CYS A 305 0.78 -13.36 -29.22
N SER A 306 -0.10 -14.00 -29.97
CA SER A 306 -0.46 -15.42 -29.79
C SER A 306 0.69 -16.41 -30.01
N ASN A 307 1.87 -15.94 -30.46
CA ASN A 307 3.07 -16.77 -30.73
C ASN A 307 4.34 -16.24 -30.02
N MET A 308 4.23 -15.37 -29.01
CA MET A 308 5.40 -14.97 -28.24
C MET A 308 5.81 -16.12 -27.31
N THR A 309 6.80 -16.88 -27.74
CA THR A 309 7.59 -17.74 -26.86
C THR A 309 8.37 -16.88 -25.87
N ILE A 310 8.76 -17.46 -24.74
CA ILE A 310 9.54 -16.80 -23.68
C ILE A 310 10.83 -16.17 -24.24
N ASP A 311 11.39 -16.76 -25.30
CA ASP A 311 12.60 -16.27 -26.00
C ASP A 311 12.34 -14.97 -26.77
N ALA A 312 11.17 -14.81 -27.41
CA ALA A 312 10.77 -13.56 -28.07
C ALA A 312 10.49 -12.42 -27.05
N PHE A 313 10.10 -12.77 -25.82
CA PHE A 313 9.97 -11.83 -24.72
C PHE A 313 11.34 -11.28 -24.29
N SER A 314 12.38 -12.11 -24.29
CA SER A 314 13.77 -11.71 -24.02
C SER A 314 14.30 -10.76 -25.10
N GLU A 315 14.10 -11.07 -26.38
CA GLU A 315 14.54 -10.24 -27.51
C GLU A 315 13.83 -8.88 -27.59
N THR A 316 12.53 -8.84 -27.28
CA THR A 316 11.76 -7.57 -27.29
C THR A 316 12.22 -6.63 -26.18
N MET A 317 12.68 -7.17 -25.04
CA MET A 317 13.22 -6.38 -23.93
C MET A 317 14.65 -5.91 -24.21
N GLU A 318 15.52 -6.72 -24.82
CA GLU A 318 16.86 -6.29 -25.22
C GLU A 318 16.84 -5.12 -26.22
N ASN A 319 15.85 -5.08 -27.11
CA ASN A 319 15.68 -3.96 -28.04
C ASN A 319 15.16 -2.68 -27.35
N ASN A 320 14.42 -2.79 -26.25
CA ASN A 320 14.01 -1.65 -25.42
C ASN A 320 15.10 -1.20 -24.45
N GLU A 321 16.02 -2.10 -24.01
CA GLU A 321 17.17 -1.74 -23.17
C GLU A 321 18.19 -0.86 -23.88
N LYS A 322 18.28 -0.90 -25.21
CA LYS A 322 19.10 0.06 -25.98
C LYS A 322 18.61 1.51 -25.85
N ALA A 323 17.39 1.72 -25.45
CA ALA A 323 16.82 3.07 -25.18
C ALA A 323 16.97 3.51 -23.72
N THR A 324 17.31 2.63 -22.79
CA THR A 324 17.36 2.95 -21.36
C THR A 324 18.63 2.39 -20.69
N ARG A 325 19.81 2.54 -21.34
CA ARG A 325 21.09 2.37 -20.65
C ARG A 325 21.35 3.57 -19.75
N TYR A 326 20.68 3.63 -18.62
CA TYR A 326 21.19 4.34 -17.46
C TYR A 326 21.53 3.31 -16.39
N THR A 327 22.83 3.18 -16.21
CA THR A 327 23.60 2.51 -15.19
C THR A 327 22.81 2.13 -13.93
N MET A 328 22.56 0.82 -13.77
CA MET A 328 22.39 0.19 -12.48
C MET A 328 23.73 0.17 -11.75
N GLU A 329 24.19 1.31 -11.28
CA GLU A 329 25.16 1.34 -10.20
C GLU A 329 24.39 1.51 -8.89
N THR A 330 24.50 0.47 -8.08
CA THR A 330 24.24 0.44 -6.65
C THR A 330 22.78 0.48 -6.18
N SER A 331 22.06 -0.59 -6.32
CA SER A 331 21.40 -1.14 -5.15
C SER A 331 22.45 -2.03 -4.46
N GLY A 332 22.94 -1.62 -3.29
CA GLY A 332 23.96 -2.36 -2.56
C GLY A 332 23.47 -3.66 -1.94
N PHE A 333 22.77 -4.49 -2.70
CA PHE A 333 22.05 -5.65 -2.23
C PHE A 333 22.64 -6.99 -2.64
N ILE A 334 23.63 -6.99 -3.53
CA ILE A 334 24.27 -8.25 -3.93
C ILE A 334 25.77 -8.01 -3.99
N LYS A 335 26.52 -8.48 -2.97
CA LYS A 335 27.90 -8.80 -3.13
C LYS A 335 27.97 -9.98 -4.11
N GLN A 336 28.38 -9.72 -5.35
CA GLN A 336 28.81 -10.76 -6.26
C GLN A 336 30.01 -11.45 -5.62
N ASN A 337 29.84 -12.67 -5.15
CA ASN A 337 30.95 -13.60 -5.02
C ASN A 337 31.30 -14.06 -6.42
N GLU A 338 32.24 -13.39 -7.04
CA GLU A 338 33.02 -13.97 -8.15
C GLU A 338 33.82 -15.13 -7.60
N THR A 339 33.41 -16.34 -7.89
CA THR A 339 34.31 -17.51 -7.95
C THR A 339 33.77 -18.54 -8.93
N ASP A 340 34.64 -18.82 -9.87
CA ASP A 340 34.79 -20.02 -10.68
C ASP A 340 33.87 -20.34 -11.85
N ASN A 341 34.47 -20.13 -13.01
CA ASN A 341 34.20 -20.80 -14.28
C ASN A 341 34.16 -22.32 -14.12
N THR A 342 32.96 -22.88 -14.12
CA THR A 342 32.76 -24.25 -14.62
C THR A 342 31.49 -24.25 -15.48
N ASN A 343 31.69 -24.55 -16.76
CA ASN A 343 30.66 -24.77 -17.77
C ASN A 343 29.73 -25.93 -17.37
N THR A 344 28.69 -25.60 -16.65
CA THR A 344 27.49 -26.42 -16.54
C THR A 344 26.32 -25.50 -16.90
N SER A 345 25.66 -25.79 -18.02
CA SER A 345 24.46 -25.09 -18.45
C SER A 345 23.36 -25.31 -17.39
N SER A 346 23.33 -24.47 -16.37
CA SER A 346 22.26 -24.42 -15.40
C SER A 346 21.02 -23.92 -16.14
N LYS A 347 20.00 -24.78 -16.31
CA LYS A 347 18.67 -24.38 -16.74
C LYS A 347 18.18 -23.30 -15.78
N GLN A 348 18.14 -22.07 -16.24
CA GLN A 348 17.51 -20.96 -15.51
C GLN A 348 16.04 -21.32 -15.27
N VAL A 349 15.60 -21.22 -14.01
CA VAL A 349 14.18 -21.36 -13.68
C VAL A 349 13.46 -20.14 -14.19
N GLN A 350 12.45 -20.32 -15.03
CA GLN A 350 11.67 -19.23 -15.58
C GLN A 350 10.27 -19.18 -14.94
N PRO A 351 9.71 -17.99 -14.70
CA PRO A 351 8.36 -17.85 -14.22
C PRO A 351 7.35 -18.30 -15.28
N SER A 352 6.24 -18.88 -14.85
CA SER A 352 5.14 -19.21 -15.74
C SER A 352 4.34 -17.95 -16.09
N ILE A 353 4.13 -17.69 -17.38
CA ILE A 353 3.30 -16.58 -17.85
C ILE A 353 1.99 -17.13 -18.41
N VAL A 354 0.88 -16.62 -17.88
CA VAL A 354 -0.46 -16.97 -18.33
C VAL A 354 -1.09 -15.74 -18.98
N LEU A 355 -1.33 -15.82 -20.29
CA LEU A 355 -1.93 -14.76 -21.07
C LEU A 355 -3.45 -14.87 -21.05
N ASP A 356 -4.14 -13.75 -21.03
CA ASP A 356 -5.59 -13.58 -21.20
C ASP A 356 -6.48 -14.36 -20.23
N LYS A 357 -5.95 -14.75 -19.07
CA LYS A 357 -6.69 -15.43 -18.01
C LYS A 357 -6.64 -14.67 -16.69
N ARG A 358 -7.74 -14.76 -15.96
CA ARG A 358 -7.79 -14.33 -14.55
C ARG A 358 -7.30 -15.46 -13.66
N VAL A 359 -6.76 -15.09 -12.51
CA VAL A 359 -6.30 -16.06 -11.49
C VAL A 359 -7.46 -16.95 -11.07
N ASP A 360 -7.30 -18.28 -11.13
CA ASP A 360 -8.22 -19.22 -10.49
C ASP A 360 -7.92 -19.30 -8.99
N LEU A 361 -8.74 -18.60 -8.23
CA LEU A 361 -8.55 -18.45 -6.79
C LEU A 361 -8.97 -19.68 -5.97
N LYS A 362 -9.71 -20.62 -6.57
CA LYS A 362 -10.26 -21.78 -5.83
C LYS A 362 -9.20 -22.79 -5.40
N SER A 363 -8.02 -22.76 -6.03
CA SER A 363 -6.92 -23.70 -5.76
C SER A 363 -6.06 -23.36 -4.54
N PHE A 364 -6.23 -22.17 -3.97
CA PHE A 364 -5.35 -21.71 -2.88
C PHE A 364 -6.08 -21.63 -1.53
N PHE A 365 -5.53 -22.25 -0.50
CA PHE A 365 -6.13 -22.31 0.84
C PHE A 365 -5.65 -21.24 1.82
N LYS A 366 -4.42 -20.77 1.70
CA LYS A 366 -3.81 -19.74 2.57
C LYS A 366 -3.24 -18.66 1.71
N THR A 367 -3.88 -17.51 1.71
CA THR A 367 -3.58 -16.44 0.76
C THR A 367 -3.30 -15.12 1.45
N MET A 368 -2.36 -14.37 0.89
CA MET A 368 -2.09 -12.98 1.25
C MET A 368 -2.33 -12.12 -0.01
N PRO A 369 -3.55 -11.65 -0.24
CA PRO A 369 -3.85 -10.82 -1.40
C PRO A 369 -3.42 -9.38 -1.19
N CYS A 370 -2.94 -8.76 -2.24
CA CYS A 370 -2.67 -7.33 -2.30
C CYS A 370 -3.08 -6.77 -3.66
N GLY A 371 -3.91 -5.74 -3.67
CA GLY A 371 -4.39 -5.16 -4.93
C GLY A 371 -5.62 -4.27 -4.76
N PRO A 372 -6.22 -3.83 -5.88
CA PRO A 372 -7.42 -3.00 -5.86
C PRO A 372 -8.59 -3.67 -5.10
N PRO A 373 -9.52 -2.90 -4.51
CA PRO A 373 -10.63 -3.44 -3.69
C PRO A 373 -11.47 -4.52 -4.37
N GLY A 374 -11.70 -4.40 -5.69
CA GLY A 374 -12.43 -5.41 -6.46
C GLY A 374 -11.71 -6.75 -6.58
N PHE A 375 -10.38 -6.75 -6.67
CA PHE A 375 -9.56 -7.94 -6.70
C PHE A 375 -9.56 -8.64 -5.34
N ASN A 376 -9.32 -7.89 -4.27
CA ASN A 376 -9.36 -8.39 -2.90
C ASN A 376 -10.75 -8.92 -2.51
N GLY A 377 -11.83 -8.24 -2.97
CA GLY A 377 -13.20 -8.71 -2.79
C GLY A 377 -13.43 -10.08 -3.42
N SER A 378 -12.92 -10.31 -4.63
CA SER A 378 -13.01 -11.62 -5.28
C SER A 378 -12.26 -12.71 -4.53
N ILE A 379 -11.09 -12.39 -3.98
CA ILE A 379 -10.31 -13.34 -3.15
C ILE A 379 -11.05 -13.65 -1.85
N LYS A 380 -11.51 -12.61 -1.12
CA LYS A 380 -12.28 -12.79 0.14
C LYS A 380 -13.49 -13.71 -0.07
N ASN A 381 -14.27 -13.49 -1.14
CA ASN A 381 -15.43 -14.31 -1.47
C ASN A 381 -15.04 -15.74 -1.81
N THR A 382 -13.96 -15.95 -2.56
CA THR A 382 -13.48 -17.28 -2.91
C THR A 382 -12.98 -18.03 -1.68
N VAL A 383 -12.17 -17.41 -0.85
CA VAL A 383 -11.69 -17.99 0.42
C VAL A 383 -12.88 -18.37 1.31
N ALA A 384 -13.87 -17.49 1.46
CA ALA A 384 -15.09 -17.79 2.20
C ALA A 384 -15.84 -19.01 1.66
N SER A 385 -15.85 -19.19 0.33
CA SER A 385 -16.53 -20.34 -0.30
C SER A 385 -15.84 -21.69 -0.13
N ILE A 386 -14.53 -21.71 0.13
CA ILE A 386 -13.73 -22.93 0.31
C ILE A 386 -13.41 -23.22 1.78
N THR A 387 -13.69 -22.26 2.68
CA THR A 387 -13.44 -22.43 4.12
C THR A 387 -14.43 -23.42 4.72
N ASN A 388 -13.94 -24.40 5.49
CA ASN A 388 -14.74 -25.33 6.27
C ASN A 388 -14.17 -25.49 7.69
N CYS A 389 -14.91 -26.16 8.56
CA CYS A 389 -14.52 -26.30 9.98
C CYS A 389 -13.15 -26.97 10.22
N LYS A 390 -12.59 -27.68 9.24
CA LYS A 390 -11.31 -28.40 9.36
C LYS A 390 -10.13 -27.59 8.78
N ASN A 391 -10.41 -26.74 7.78
CA ASN A 391 -9.39 -25.96 7.08
C ASN A 391 -9.80 -24.48 7.05
N ILE A 392 -9.27 -23.70 7.97
CA ILE A 392 -9.48 -22.25 8.01
C ILE A 392 -8.21 -21.58 7.46
N PRO A 393 -8.25 -20.99 6.25
CA PRO A 393 -7.12 -20.25 5.75
C PRO A 393 -6.94 -18.94 6.52
N HIS A 394 -5.71 -18.61 6.85
CA HIS A 394 -5.37 -17.27 7.35
C HIS A 394 -5.28 -16.32 6.17
N LEU A 395 -6.15 -15.32 6.13
CA LEU A 395 -6.24 -14.34 5.04
C LEU A 395 -5.85 -12.95 5.54
N HIS A 396 -4.79 -12.42 4.98
CA HIS A 396 -4.40 -11.02 5.13
C HIS A 396 -4.67 -10.27 3.82
N CYS A 397 -5.35 -9.13 3.88
CA CYS A 397 -5.67 -8.31 2.72
C CYS A 397 -5.24 -6.87 2.96
N GLU A 398 -4.46 -6.33 2.03
CA GLU A 398 -4.18 -4.91 1.94
C GLU A 398 -5.06 -4.29 0.86
N ASP A 399 -5.94 -3.39 1.27
CA ASP A 399 -6.80 -2.63 0.37
C ASP A 399 -6.17 -1.24 0.15
N PHE A 400 -5.79 -0.95 -1.08
CA PHE A 400 -5.38 0.40 -1.49
C PHE A 400 -6.64 1.16 -1.89
N GLU A 401 -7.27 1.84 -0.92
CA GLU A 401 -8.28 2.85 -1.19
C GLU A 401 -7.59 4.13 -1.66
N ILE A 402 -8.01 4.60 -2.83
CA ILE A 402 -7.55 5.85 -3.45
C ILE A 402 -8.68 6.86 -3.33
#